data_97bb3de0a97352f51d46832f2f40e807
#
_entry.id   97bb3de0a97352f51d46832f2f40e807
#
_cell.length_a   1.000
_cell.length_b   1.000
_cell.length_c   1.000
_cell.angle_alpha   90.00
_cell.angle_beta   90.00
_cell.angle_gamma   90.00
#
_symmetry.space_group_name_H-M   'P 1'
#
loop_
_entity.id
_entity.type
_entity.pdbx_description
1 polymer ?
#
loop_
_entity_poly.entity_id
_entity_poly.type
_entity_poly.pdbx_seq_one_letter_code
_entity_poly.pdbx_strand_id
1 'polypeptide(L)'
;MADTYDNTDRGAAFAPFETQKLILQGKVNDTGVDRKITLVKDQTREGKTIIEVYEKIGVLFENDKKGNEAAPDYTGPFNEFRRLAAWRKMKDGKPYMTFNVSDKQQGGQAPAPQA
;
A
#
# COMPACT_ATOMS: atom_id res chain seq x y z
N MET A 1 -23.43 -19.54 -4.27
CA MET A 1 -23.06 -19.13 -4.25
C MET A 1 -22.76 -18.28 -4.25
N ALA A 2 -22.64 -18.02 -4.07
CA ALA A 2 -22.35 -17.08 -3.79
C ALA A 2 -21.57 -16.47 -4.55
N ASP A 3 -21.62 -15.67 -4.77
CA ASP A 3 -20.95 -15.00 -5.47
C ASP A 3 -19.99 -14.47 -4.88
N THR A 4 -19.05 -14.53 -5.05
CA THR A 4 -18.06 -14.08 -4.42
C THR A 4 -17.41 -13.12 -5.19
N TYR A 5 -16.91 -12.13 -4.64
CA TYR A 5 -16.20 -11.16 -5.27
C TYR A 5 -14.86 -11.70 -5.46
N ASP A 6 -14.22 -11.47 -6.55
CA ASP A 6 -12.86 -11.85 -6.80
C ASP A 6 -12.00 -10.63 -6.50
N ASN A 7 -11.44 -10.59 -5.33
CA ASN A 7 -10.58 -9.48 -4.93
C ASN A 7 -9.11 -9.73 -5.22
N THR A 8 -8.81 -10.70 -6.05
CA THR A 8 -7.44 -10.99 -6.40
C THR A 8 -6.78 -9.73 -6.99
N ASP A 9 -5.59 -9.40 -6.49
CA ASP A 9 -4.80 -8.28 -6.99
C ASP A 9 -5.47 -6.93 -6.81
N ARG A 10 -6.36 -6.81 -5.85
CA ARG A 10 -7.02 -5.54 -5.55
C ARG A 10 -6.99 -5.29 -4.07
N GLY A 11 -7.21 -4.08 -3.70
CA GLY A 11 -7.24 -3.74 -2.28
C GLY A 11 -7.74 -2.34 -2.03
N ALA A 12 -7.83 -1.99 -0.77
CA ALA A 12 -8.26 -0.67 -0.37
C ALA A 12 -7.66 -0.34 0.99
N ALA A 13 -7.45 0.93 1.24
CA ALA A 13 -6.95 1.40 2.52
C ALA A 13 -7.75 2.61 2.96
N PHE A 14 -7.99 2.67 4.24
CA PHE A 14 -8.84 3.68 4.83
C PHE A 14 -8.09 4.39 5.95
N ALA A 15 -8.66 5.47 6.45
CA ALA A 15 -8.02 6.20 7.52
C ALA A 15 -7.83 5.31 8.74
N PRO A 16 -6.74 5.46 9.46
CA PRO A 16 -6.48 4.61 10.61
C PRO A 16 -7.40 4.95 11.76
N PHE A 17 -7.54 4.05 12.69
CA PHE A 17 -8.30 4.32 13.90
C PHE A 17 -7.54 5.32 14.73
N GLU A 18 -8.25 6.08 15.53
CA GLU A 18 -7.61 7.10 16.34
C GLU A 18 -6.61 6.54 17.33
N THR A 19 -6.72 5.29 17.68
CA THR A 19 -5.78 4.69 18.62
C THR A 19 -4.46 4.34 17.97
N GLN A 20 -4.39 4.35 16.63
CA GLN A 20 -3.17 3.96 15.94
C GLN A 20 -2.23 5.13 15.79
N LYS A 21 -0.99 4.98 16.20
CA LYS A 21 -0.01 6.02 16.10
C LYS A 21 1.33 5.50 15.67
N LEU A 22 1.88 6.12 14.64
CA LEU A 22 3.20 5.79 14.17
C LEU A 22 4.18 6.34 15.20
N ILE A 23 5.05 5.52 15.73
CA ILE A 23 5.94 5.98 16.77
C ILE A 23 7.42 5.94 16.40
N LEU A 24 7.86 4.93 15.67
CA LEU A 24 9.29 4.79 15.36
C LEU A 24 9.49 4.09 14.03
N GLN A 25 10.64 4.30 13.45
CA GLN A 25 11.00 3.63 12.22
C GLN A 25 12.42 3.14 12.32
N GLY A 26 12.77 2.09 11.66
CA GLY A 26 14.12 1.58 11.71
C GLY A 26 14.31 0.35 10.86
N LYS A 27 15.30 -0.47 11.20
CA LYS A 27 15.59 -1.68 10.48
C LYS A 27 15.83 -2.82 11.42
N VAL A 28 15.54 -4.02 10.97
CA VAL A 28 15.83 -5.22 11.72
C VAL A 28 16.57 -6.14 10.77
N ASN A 29 17.67 -6.71 11.25
CA ASN A 29 18.40 -7.66 10.44
C ASN A 29 17.90 -9.06 10.76
N ASP A 30 17.41 -9.75 9.72
CA ASP A 30 16.82 -11.05 9.89
C ASP A 30 17.69 -12.00 9.12
N THR A 31 18.53 -12.74 9.79
CA THR A 31 19.46 -13.69 9.23
C THR A 31 20.25 -13.10 8.07
N GLY A 32 20.79 -11.93 8.29
CA GLY A 32 21.64 -11.29 7.30
C GLY A 32 20.94 -10.36 6.32
N VAL A 33 19.64 -10.25 6.41
CA VAL A 33 18.88 -9.37 5.52
C VAL A 33 18.30 -8.23 6.31
N ASP A 34 18.59 -7.00 5.90
CA ASP A 34 18.03 -5.84 6.58
C ASP A 34 16.63 -5.60 6.09
N ARG A 35 15.71 -5.48 7.01
CA ARG A 35 14.31 -5.23 6.68
C ARG A 35 13.90 -3.90 7.31
N LYS A 36 13.34 -3.03 6.50
CA LYS A 36 12.95 -1.72 6.96
C LYS A 36 11.59 -1.82 7.61
N ILE A 37 11.50 -1.36 8.82
CA ILE A 37 10.27 -1.52 9.58
C ILE A 37 9.76 -0.21 10.14
N THR A 38 8.49 -0.21 10.47
CA THR A 38 7.80 0.91 11.08
C THR A 38 7.01 0.35 12.25
N LEU A 39 7.00 1.05 13.35
CA LEU A 39 6.29 0.62 14.54
C LEU A 39 5.05 1.48 14.75
N VAL A 40 3.93 0.83 14.96
CA VAL A 40 2.65 1.51 15.14
C VAL A 40 2.07 1.07 16.47
N LYS A 41 1.78 2.03 17.34
CA LYS A 41 1.19 1.74 18.63
C LYS A 41 -0.30 1.68 18.46
N ASP A 42 -0.93 0.73 19.09
CA ASP A 42 -2.37 0.56 18.99
C ASP A 42 -2.88 -0.11 20.27
N GLN A 43 -4.14 -0.38 20.33
CA GLN A 43 -4.76 -1.06 21.46
C GLN A 43 -5.63 -2.19 20.98
N THR A 44 -5.68 -3.26 21.76
CA THR A 44 -6.57 -4.35 21.45
C THR A 44 -7.97 -3.97 21.89
N ARG A 45 -8.96 -4.77 21.54
CA ARG A 45 -10.30 -4.51 21.96
C ARG A 45 -10.42 -4.43 23.43
N GLU A 46 -9.58 -5.13 24.15
CA GLU A 46 -9.64 -5.14 25.60
C GLU A 46 -8.85 -4.01 26.22
N GLY A 47 -8.34 -3.11 25.42
CA GLY A 47 -7.61 -1.96 25.92
C GLY A 47 -6.15 -2.21 26.22
N LYS A 48 -5.61 -3.34 25.79
CA LYS A 48 -4.23 -3.63 26.04
C LYS A 48 -3.38 -2.93 25.00
N THR A 49 -2.33 -2.29 25.41
CA THR A 49 -1.45 -1.60 24.48
C THR A 49 -0.56 -2.59 23.76
N ILE A 50 -0.45 -2.44 22.46
CA ILE A 50 0.41 -3.27 21.64
C ILE A 50 1.23 -2.39 20.70
N ILE A 51 2.29 -2.95 20.17
CA ILE A 51 3.07 -2.29 19.12
C ILE A 51 3.10 -3.27 17.96
N GLU A 52 2.61 -2.79 16.82
CA GLU A 52 2.62 -3.60 15.62
C GLU A 52 3.84 -3.26 14.79
N VAL A 53 4.45 -4.27 14.21
CA VAL A 53 5.66 -4.07 13.42
C VAL A 53 5.29 -4.26 11.96
N TYR A 54 5.51 -3.23 11.17
CA TYR A 54 5.17 -3.25 9.75
C TYR A 54 6.43 -3.20 8.91
N GLU A 55 6.42 -3.83 7.80
CA GLU A 55 7.57 -3.83 6.91
C GLU A 55 7.22 -3.08 5.64
N LYS A 56 8.19 -2.38 5.08
CA LYS A 56 7.98 -1.66 3.83
C LYS A 56 7.95 -2.68 2.71
N ILE A 57 6.87 -2.74 1.98
CA ILE A 57 6.71 -3.70 0.90
C ILE A 57 6.60 -3.02 -0.46
N GLY A 58 6.62 -1.72 -0.49
CA GLY A 58 6.50 -1.04 -1.77
C GLY A 58 6.61 0.46 -1.60
N VAL A 59 6.58 1.15 -2.70
CA VAL A 59 6.63 2.61 -2.70
C VAL A 59 5.67 3.07 -3.79
N LEU A 60 4.93 4.12 -3.50
CA LEU A 60 4.04 4.71 -4.47
C LEU A 60 4.55 6.09 -4.83
N PHE A 61 4.72 6.33 -6.10
CA PHE A 61 5.16 7.62 -6.59
C PHE A 61 3.98 8.34 -7.22
N GLU A 62 3.88 9.62 -6.99
CA GLU A 62 2.78 10.40 -7.52
C GLU A 62 2.92 10.50 -9.03
N ASN A 63 1.84 10.32 -9.75
CA ASN A 63 1.83 10.37 -11.20
C ASN A 63 1.32 11.69 -11.71
N ASP A 64 1.83 12.08 -12.86
CA ASP A 64 1.27 13.20 -13.58
C ASP A 64 0.26 12.58 -14.54
N LYS A 65 -1.01 12.77 -14.27
CA LYS A 65 -2.04 12.11 -15.05
C LYS A 65 -2.30 12.76 -16.39
N LYS A 66 -1.79 13.93 -16.60
CA LYS A 66 -1.91 14.63 -17.87
C LYS A 66 -3.33 14.70 -18.40
N GLY A 67 -4.25 14.96 -17.52
CA GLY A 67 -5.64 15.10 -17.92
C GLY A 67 -6.43 13.81 -17.99
N ASN A 68 -5.79 12.69 -17.79
CA ASN A 68 -6.51 11.44 -17.83
C ASN A 68 -7.00 11.10 -16.45
N GLU A 69 -8.26 11.41 -16.16
CA GLU A 69 -8.79 11.21 -14.83
C GLU A 69 -8.86 9.75 -14.42
N ALA A 70 -8.90 8.85 -15.35
CA ALA A 70 -8.99 7.44 -15.01
C ALA A 70 -7.64 6.83 -14.69
N ALA A 71 -6.56 7.55 -14.93
CA ALA A 71 -5.24 7.01 -14.63
C ALA A 71 -5.01 6.96 -13.12
N PRO A 72 -4.17 6.08 -12.66
CA PRO A 72 -3.91 6.01 -11.22
C PRO A 72 -3.22 7.27 -10.72
N ASP A 73 -3.49 7.63 -9.49
CA ASP A 73 -2.86 8.79 -8.86
C ASP A 73 -1.45 8.47 -8.44
N TYR A 74 -1.16 7.20 -8.12
CA TYR A 74 0.17 6.77 -7.72
C TYR A 74 0.47 5.41 -8.31
N THR A 75 1.74 5.15 -8.61
CA THR A 75 2.16 3.80 -8.99
C THR A 75 3.56 3.56 -8.46
N GLY A 76 3.94 2.32 -8.33
CA GLY A 76 5.30 2.00 -7.91
C GLY A 76 5.52 0.52 -7.75
N PRO A 77 6.73 0.16 -7.34
CA PRO A 77 7.06 -1.25 -7.17
C PRO A 77 6.40 -1.83 -5.92
N PHE A 78 6.04 -3.10 -6.01
CA PHE A 78 5.38 -3.77 -4.91
C PHE A 78 6.07 -5.11 -4.76
N ASN A 79 6.65 -5.38 -3.61
CA ASN A 79 7.52 -6.52 -3.39
C ASN A 79 8.64 -6.44 -4.42
N GLU A 80 9.12 -7.54 -4.90
CA GLU A 80 10.22 -7.50 -5.84
C GLU A 80 9.80 -7.63 -7.27
N PHE A 81 8.66 -8.21 -7.49
CA PHE A 81 8.29 -8.57 -8.83
C PHE A 81 7.00 -7.98 -9.35
N ARG A 82 6.38 -7.16 -8.60
CA ARG A 82 5.06 -6.69 -8.99
C ARG A 82 4.98 -5.17 -8.93
N ARG A 83 3.89 -4.62 -9.41
CA ARG A 83 3.66 -3.17 -9.37
C ARG A 83 2.32 -2.90 -8.72
N LEU A 84 2.25 -1.79 -8.04
CA LEU A 84 1.04 -1.36 -7.36
C LEU A 84 0.58 -0.06 -7.97
N ALA A 85 -0.69 0.03 -8.25
CA ALA A 85 -1.31 1.28 -8.70
C ALA A 85 -2.36 1.67 -7.69
N ALA A 86 -2.49 2.94 -7.43
CA ALA A 86 -3.42 3.42 -6.41
C ALA A 86 -4.21 4.61 -6.92
N TRP A 87 -5.48 4.65 -6.56
CA TRP A 87 -6.37 5.75 -6.91
C TRP A 87 -6.91 6.36 -5.64
N ARG A 88 -6.87 7.68 -5.57
CA ARG A 88 -7.44 8.37 -4.42
C ARG A 88 -8.93 8.46 -4.59
N LYS A 89 -9.66 8.20 -3.56
CA LYS A 89 -11.12 8.22 -3.58
C LYS A 89 -11.64 8.98 -2.37
N MET A 90 -12.90 9.32 -2.40
CA MET A 90 -13.53 10.03 -1.30
C MET A 90 -14.90 9.45 -1.09
N LYS A 91 -15.28 9.24 0.13
CA LYS A 91 -16.61 8.78 0.45
C LYS A 91 -17.08 9.45 1.72
N ASP A 92 -18.21 10.13 1.65
CA ASP A 92 -18.76 10.81 2.81
C ASP A 92 -17.74 11.73 3.45
N GLY A 93 -16.97 12.43 2.63
CA GLY A 93 -15.99 13.36 3.12
C GLY A 93 -14.73 12.75 3.64
N LYS A 94 -14.58 11.44 3.55
CA LYS A 94 -13.40 10.76 4.08
C LYS A 94 -12.58 10.19 2.96
N PRO A 95 -11.27 10.41 2.98
CA PRO A 95 -10.42 9.89 1.92
C PRO A 95 -10.10 8.42 2.12
N TYR A 96 -9.96 7.72 1.02
CA TYR A 96 -9.46 6.34 1.05
C TYR A 96 -8.77 6.09 -0.28
N MET A 97 -8.14 4.94 -0.43
CA MET A 97 -7.49 4.59 -1.67
C MET A 97 -7.86 3.19 -2.07
N THR A 98 -7.92 2.97 -3.37
CA THR A 98 -8.08 1.62 -3.91
C THR A 98 -6.82 1.24 -4.66
N PHE A 99 -6.56 -0.04 -4.80
CA PHE A 99 -5.31 -0.53 -5.37
C PHE A 99 -5.52 -1.64 -6.36
N ASN A 100 -4.61 -1.72 -7.31
CA ASN A 100 -4.51 -2.88 -8.19
C ASN A 100 -3.05 -3.31 -8.21
N VAL A 101 -2.82 -4.61 -8.21
CA VAL A 101 -1.49 -5.16 -8.27
C VAL A 101 -1.34 -5.86 -9.61
N SER A 102 -0.26 -5.62 -10.31
CA SER A 102 -0.01 -6.27 -11.59
C SER A 102 1.42 -6.75 -11.63
N ASP A 103 1.70 -7.60 -12.56
CA ASP A 103 3.05 -8.11 -12.68
C ASP A 103 3.94 -7.06 -13.32
N LYS A 104 5.21 -7.09 -12.92
CA LYS A 104 6.13 -6.17 -13.48
C LYS A 104 6.34 -6.57 -14.89
N GLN A 105 6.41 -5.59 -15.78
CA GLN A 105 6.61 -5.90 -17.12
C GLN A 105 7.95 -6.48 -17.34
N GLN A 106 8.08 -7.45 -18.27
CA GLN A 106 9.29 -7.99 -18.47
C GLN A 106 9.81 -7.61 -19.71
N GLY A 107 10.86 -8.07 -20.14
CA GLY A 107 11.30 -7.78 -21.41
C GLY A 107 11.71 -6.46 -21.69
N GLY A 108 11.97 -5.87 -20.85
CA GLY A 108 12.42 -4.62 -21.06
C GLY A 108 11.53 -3.70 -21.56
N GLN A 109 10.50 -3.89 -21.64
CA GLN A 109 9.70 -3.09 -22.07
C GLN A 109 9.31 -2.28 -21.15
N ALA A 110 9.81 -1.53 -20.82
CA ALA A 110 9.52 -0.65 -19.89
C ALA A 110 8.42 -0.07 -20.12
N PRO A 111 7.71 0.00 -19.50
CA PRO A 111 6.64 0.54 -19.67
C PRO A 111 6.75 1.79 -19.35
N ALA A 112 6.39 2.34 -19.77
CA ALA A 112 6.32 3.52 -19.54
C ALA A 112 5.94 3.72 -18.35
N PRO A 113 6.25 4.30 -17.87
CA PRO A 113 6.02 4.57 -16.72
C PRO A 113 4.97 5.01 -16.53
N GLN A 114 4.53 4.79 -16.33
CA GLN A 114 3.65 5.07 -16.11
C GLN A 114 3.59 5.77 -15.28
N ALA A 115 4.01 6.24 -15.13
CA ALA A 115 3.96 6.98 -14.31
C ALA A 115 3.66 7.45 -14.31
#